data_afccadd9744b29608d1b0980a1af2807
#
_entry.id   afccadd9744b29608d1b0980a1af2807
#
_cell.length_a   1.000
_cell.length_b   1.000
_cell.length_c   1.000
_cell.angle_alpha   90.00
_cell.angle_beta   90.00
_cell.angle_gamma   90.00
#
_symmetry.space_group_name_H-M   'P 1'
#
loop_
_entity.id
_entity.type
_entity.pdbx_description
1 polymer ?
#
loop_
_entity_poly.entity_id
_entity_poly.type
_entity_poly.pdbx_seq_one_letter_code
_entity_poly.pdbx_strand_id
1 'polypeptide(L)'
;MFDDKMLMNLQSTLSSSGILISFSGRFSQGIIEELGEAIMKHMETEDRPRNDIYNVFAIFVETTHNIKKYALSKQGGQFYDRIYNSGIVTIGRNNEGYYICSGNLIEKADADKLAARLDSLIPLDKDQLKKRYKEQMKKDLPPDSTGAGLGLIDIARKCSKPMTYSMRNMHDLSFFTLTVMV
;
A
#
# COMPACT_ATOMS: atom_id res chain seq x y z
N MET A 1 6.32 22.86 -17.36
CA MET A 1 6.88 21.91 -18.35
C MET A 1 7.89 21.05 -17.60
N PHE A 2 7.86 19.74 -17.79
CA PHE A 2 8.84 18.84 -17.18
C PHE A 2 10.15 19.01 -17.95
N ASP A 3 11.23 19.37 -17.29
CA ASP A 3 12.54 19.63 -17.87
C ASP A 3 13.61 18.67 -17.35
N ASP A 4 14.81 18.73 -17.91
CA ASP A 4 15.96 17.89 -17.55
C ASP A 4 16.36 18.05 -16.08
N LYS A 5 16.27 19.26 -15.52
CA LYS A 5 16.57 19.55 -14.12
C LYS A 5 15.58 18.86 -13.18
N MET A 6 14.29 18.87 -13.54
CA MET A 6 13.27 18.15 -12.78
C MET A 6 13.49 16.63 -12.82
N LEU A 7 13.87 16.08 -13.99
CA LEU A 7 14.18 14.66 -14.11
C LEU A 7 15.41 14.27 -13.28
N MET A 8 16.47 15.07 -13.30
CA MET A 8 17.67 14.85 -12.50
C MET A 8 17.35 14.89 -11.00
N ASN A 9 16.53 15.86 -10.55
CA ASN A 9 16.12 15.96 -9.15
C ASN A 9 15.29 14.74 -8.73
N LEU A 10 14.37 14.29 -9.57
CA LEU A 10 13.58 13.10 -9.32
C LEU A 10 14.49 11.86 -9.21
N GLN A 11 15.40 11.67 -10.16
CA GLN A 11 16.36 10.56 -10.15
C GLN A 11 17.23 10.59 -8.89
N SER A 12 17.74 11.76 -8.51
CA SER A 12 18.52 11.94 -7.28
C SER A 12 17.71 11.59 -6.02
N THR A 13 16.45 12.00 -5.96
CA THR A 13 15.54 11.68 -4.84
C THR A 13 15.28 10.17 -4.78
N LEU A 14 15.00 9.53 -5.90
CA LEU A 14 14.77 8.10 -5.97
C LEU A 14 16.01 7.32 -5.51
N SER A 15 17.20 7.67 -6.03
CA SER A 15 18.47 7.03 -5.67
C SER A 15 18.84 7.20 -4.20
N SER A 16 18.75 8.43 -3.67
CA SER A 16 19.11 8.73 -2.27
C SER A 16 18.18 8.06 -1.27
N SER A 17 16.94 7.79 -1.67
CA SER A 17 15.95 7.07 -0.86
C SER A 17 16.01 5.54 -1.06
N GLY A 18 16.89 5.04 -1.93
CA GLY A 18 16.98 3.62 -2.27
C GLY A 18 15.73 3.07 -2.97
N ILE A 19 15.00 3.95 -3.68
CA ILE A 19 13.77 3.57 -4.38
C ILE A 19 14.14 2.79 -5.63
N LEU A 20 13.58 1.59 -5.75
CA LEU A 20 13.76 0.69 -6.88
C LEU A 20 12.67 0.88 -7.94
N ILE A 21 11.42 0.95 -7.49
CA ILE A 21 10.24 1.11 -8.33
C ILE A 21 9.30 2.11 -7.68
N SER A 22 8.76 3.02 -8.48
CA SER A 22 7.68 3.92 -8.08
C SER A 22 6.67 4.03 -9.21
N PHE A 23 5.39 3.94 -8.86
CA PHE A 23 4.28 4.18 -9.78
C PHE A 23 3.29 5.15 -9.14
N SER A 24 2.86 6.13 -9.92
CA SER A 24 1.84 7.09 -9.50
C SER A 24 0.76 7.20 -10.57
N GLY A 25 -0.50 7.08 -10.16
CA GLY A 25 -1.65 7.16 -11.05
C GLY A 25 -2.74 6.14 -10.73
N ARG A 26 -3.52 5.78 -11.75
CA ARG A 26 -4.62 4.82 -11.63
C ARG A 26 -4.12 3.39 -11.53
N PHE A 27 -4.59 2.66 -10.54
CA PHE A 27 -4.32 1.23 -10.43
C PHE A 27 -5.42 0.42 -11.13
N SER A 28 -5.19 0.06 -12.40
CA SER A 28 -5.98 -0.96 -13.07
C SER A 28 -5.49 -2.37 -12.71
N GLN A 29 -6.29 -3.39 -13.04
CA GLN A 29 -5.86 -4.77 -12.82
C GLN A 29 -4.59 -5.11 -13.61
N GLY A 30 -4.53 -4.74 -14.90
CA GLY A 30 -3.35 -4.96 -15.73
C GLY A 30 -2.10 -4.28 -15.20
N ILE A 31 -2.19 -3.00 -14.76
CA ILE A 31 -1.06 -2.30 -14.16
C ILE A 31 -0.54 -3.02 -12.90
N ILE A 32 -1.44 -3.54 -12.05
CA ILE A 32 -1.03 -4.27 -10.84
C ILE A 32 -0.30 -5.56 -11.22
N GLU A 33 -0.79 -6.30 -12.22
CA GLU A 33 -0.18 -7.55 -12.69
C GLU A 33 1.20 -7.30 -13.32
N GLU A 34 1.30 -6.37 -14.26
CA GLU A 34 2.56 -6.04 -14.95
C GLU A 34 3.64 -5.51 -13.98
N LEU A 35 3.27 -4.61 -13.08
CA LEU A 35 4.20 -4.11 -12.06
C LEU A 35 4.59 -5.22 -11.08
N GLY A 36 3.66 -6.10 -10.72
CA GLY A 36 3.92 -7.25 -9.85
C GLY A 36 4.95 -8.20 -10.46
N GLU A 37 4.82 -8.52 -11.76
CA GLU A 37 5.80 -9.33 -12.48
C GLU A 37 7.17 -8.63 -12.57
N ALA A 38 7.19 -7.32 -12.84
CA ALA A 38 8.42 -6.55 -12.91
C ALA A 38 9.16 -6.55 -11.56
N ILE A 39 8.41 -6.40 -10.44
CA ILE A 39 8.95 -6.47 -9.09
C ILE A 39 9.58 -7.83 -8.83
N MET A 40 8.86 -8.92 -9.12
CA MET A 40 9.36 -10.29 -8.93
C MET A 40 10.65 -10.52 -9.71
N LYS A 41 10.66 -10.20 -11.01
CA LYS A 41 11.83 -10.36 -11.88
C LYS A 41 13.04 -9.54 -11.38
N HIS A 42 12.80 -8.30 -10.96
CA HIS A 42 13.87 -7.44 -10.43
C HIS A 42 14.48 -8.03 -9.16
N MET A 43 13.63 -8.46 -8.21
CA MET A 43 14.09 -9.00 -6.94
C MET A 43 14.75 -10.38 -7.05
N GLU A 44 14.39 -11.20 -8.05
CA GLU A 44 15.05 -12.48 -8.32
C GLU A 44 16.50 -12.33 -8.78
N THR A 45 16.89 -11.16 -9.29
CA THR A 45 18.29 -10.87 -9.64
C THR A 45 19.16 -10.53 -8.42
N GLU A 46 18.53 -10.29 -7.27
CA GLU A 46 19.22 -10.02 -6.02
C GLU A 46 19.37 -11.32 -5.21
N ASP A 47 20.51 -11.53 -4.59
CA ASP A 47 20.77 -12.70 -3.71
C ASP A 47 20.00 -12.55 -2.37
N ARG A 48 18.71 -12.84 -2.40
CA ARG A 48 17.79 -12.65 -1.28
C ARG A 48 16.93 -13.88 -0.99
N PRO A 49 16.52 -14.06 0.28
CA PRO A 49 15.59 -15.12 0.63
C PRO A 49 14.29 -15.01 -0.19
N ARG A 50 13.87 -16.10 -0.79
CA ARG A 50 12.62 -16.15 -1.58
C ARG A 50 11.40 -15.67 -0.79
N ASN A 51 11.40 -15.88 0.52
CA ASN A 51 10.31 -15.42 1.40
C ASN A 51 10.14 -13.90 1.39
N ASP A 52 11.24 -13.14 1.35
CA ASP A 52 11.17 -11.67 1.32
C ASP A 52 10.57 -11.20 0.00
N ILE A 53 10.98 -11.83 -1.11
CA ILE A 53 10.42 -11.54 -2.44
C ILE A 53 8.91 -11.76 -2.47
N TYR A 54 8.44 -12.92 -1.97
CA TYR A 54 7.01 -13.21 -1.89
C TYR A 54 6.25 -12.27 -0.96
N ASN A 55 6.84 -11.86 0.16
CA ASN A 55 6.22 -10.91 1.08
C ASN A 55 6.10 -9.52 0.45
N VAL A 56 7.16 -9.04 -0.21
CA VAL A 56 7.11 -7.76 -0.94
C VAL A 56 6.03 -7.79 -2.02
N PHE A 57 6.00 -8.84 -2.84
CA PHE A 57 4.99 -9.00 -3.87
C PHE A 57 3.56 -9.03 -3.29
N ALA A 58 3.33 -9.84 -2.25
CA ALA A 58 2.01 -9.97 -1.64
C ALA A 58 1.53 -8.65 -1.01
N ILE A 59 2.42 -7.91 -0.35
CA ILE A 59 2.12 -6.60 0.24
C ILE A 59 1.84 -5.58 -0.86
N PHE A 60 2.62 -5.57 -1.95
CA PHE A 60 2.38 -4.71 -3.11
C PHE A 60 0.98 -4.94 -3.69
N VAL A 61 0.64 -6.20 -3.98
CA VAL A 61 -0.67 -6.57 -4.56
C VAL A 61 -1.81 -6.15 -3.64
N GLU A 62 -1.72 -6.47 -2.35
CA GLU A 62 -2.77 -6.14 -1.40
C GLU A 62 -2.95 -4.63 -1.21
N THR A 63 -1.84 -3.89 -1.13
CA THR A 63 -1.86 -2.43 -0.99
C THR A 63 -2.47 -1.74 -2.22
N THR A 64 -2.06 -2.14 -3.42
CA THR A 64 -2.58 -1.57 -4.67
C THR A 64 -4.05 -1.95 -4.91
N HIS A 65 -4.46 -3.16 -4.53
CA HIS A 65 -5.86 -3.55 -4.51
C HIS A 65 -6.69 -2.71 -3.54
N ASN A 66 -6.16 -2.39 -2.36
CA ASN A 66 -6.86 -1.54 -1.39
C ASN A 66 -7.07 -0.13 -1.94
N ILE A 67 -6.05 0.47 -2.57
CA ILE A 67 -6.15 1.77 -3.25
C ILE A 67 -7.22 1.71 -4.36
N LYS A 68 -7.16 0.70 -5.24
CA LYS A 68 -8.11 0.52 -6.34
C LYS A 68 -9.55 0.35 -5.83
N LYS A 69 -9.77 -0.54 -4.85
CA LYS A 69 -11.09 -0.80 -4.27
C LYS A 69 -11.67 0.44 -3.62
N TYR A 70 -10.85 1.17 -2.87
CA TYR A 70 -11.28 2.42 -2.24
C TYR A 70 -11.72 3.43 -3.30
N ALA A 71 -10.91 3.66 -4.31
CA ALA A 71 -11.25 4.59 -5.39
C ALA A 71 -12.57 4.20 -6.09
N LEU A 72 -12.74 2.91 -6.42
CA LEU A 72 -13.98 2.43 -7.06
C LEU A 72 -15.21 2.57 -6.15
N SER A 73 -15.05 2.44 -4.83
CA SER A 73 -16.14 2.65 -3.87
C SER A 73 -16.65 4.10 -3.82
N LYS A 74 -15.90 5.04 -4.40
CA LYS A 74 -16.24 6.46 -4.51
C LYS A 74 -16.79 6.87 -5.88
N GLN A 75 -17.03 5.90 -6.76
CA GLN A 75 -17.56 6.16 -8.11
C GLN A 75 -18.89 6.93 -8.03
N GLY A 76 -18.99 8.00 -8.85
CA GLY A 76 -20.14 8.92 -8.84
C GLY A 76 -20.08 10.00 -7.76
N GLY A 77 -19.13 9.95 -6.83
CA GLY A 77 -18.92 11.00 -5.83
C GLY A 77 -18.17 12.22 -6.38
N GLN A 78 -18.34 13.35 -5.70
CA GLN A 78 -17.74 14.64 -6.08
C GLN A 78 -16.21 14.58 -6.26
N PHE A 79 -15.52 13.75 -5.48
CA PHE A 79 -14.05 13.67 -5.46
C PHE A 79 -13.50 12.45 -6.21
N TYR A 80 -14.35 11.70 -6.91
CA TYR A 80 -13.99 10.44 -7.54
C TYR A 80 -12.72 10.54 -8.41
N ASP A 81 -12.70 11.48 -9.36
CA ASP A 81 -11.56 11.63 -10.29
C ASP A 81 -10.25 11.96 -9.56
N ARG A 82 -10.32 12.80 -8.53
CA ARG A 82 -9.15 13.13 -7.70
C ARG A 82 -8.65 11.91 -6.94
N ILE A 83 -9.54 11.16 -6.31
CA ILE A 83 -9.22 9.95 -5.54
C ILE A 83 -8.65 8.88 -6.48
N TYR A 84 -9.33 8.64 -7.62
CA TYR A 84 -8.96 7.60 -8.56
C TYR A 84 -7.59 7.80 -9.21
N ASN A 85 -7.16 9.06 -9.37
CA ASN A 85 -5.86 9.42 -9.96
C ASN A 85 -4.75 9.64 -8.92
N SER A 86 -5.04 9.53 -7.63
CA SER A 86 -4.12 9.91 -6.55
C SER A 86 -3.24 8.78 -6.04
N GLY A 87 -3.44 7.56 -6.55
CA GLY A 87 -2.71 6.41 -6.05
C GLY A 87 -1.22 6.51 -6.32
N ILE A 88 -0.42 6.14 -5.32
CA ILE A 88 1.04 6.00 -5.46
C ILE A 88 1.51 4.79 -4.67
N VAL A 89 2.47 4.06 -5.23
CA VAL A 89 3.21 3.02 -4.53
C VAL A 89 4.68 3.14 -4.88
N THR A 90 5.51 2.94 -3.88
CA THR A 90 6.96 2.98 -3.98
C THR A 90 7.54 1.78 -3.26
N ILE A 91 8.43 1.06 -3.92
CA ILE A 91 9.18 -0.04 -3.35
C ILE A 91 10.64 0.38 -3.35
N GLY A 92 11.27 0.28 -2.23
CA GLY A 92 12.66 0.62 -2.06
C GLY A 92 13.37 -0.31 -1.10
N ARG A 93 14.67 -0.06 -0.94
CA ARG A 93 15.54 -0.81 -0.05
C ARG A 93 16.41 0.13 0.76
N ASN A 94 16.59 -0.20 2.02
CA ASN A 94 17.52 0.45 2.91
C ASN A 94 18.37 -0.59 3.67
N ASN A 95 19.13 -0.17 4.67
CA ASN A 95 19.99 -1.06 5.45
C ASN A 95 19.21 -2.09 6.28
N GLU A 96 17.91 -1.90 6.49
CA GLU A 96 17.06 -2.78 7.30
C GLU A 96 16.28 -3.81 6.47
N GLY A 97 16.22 -3.65 5.14
CA GLY A 97 15.49 -4.53 4.25
C GLY A 97 14.72 -3.77 3.17
N TYR A 98 13.69 -4.40 2.63
CA TYR A 98 12.78 -3.75 1.70
C TYR A 98 11.72 -2.95 2.43
N TYR A 99 11.30 -1.85 1.83
CA TYR A 99 10.14 -1.11 2.29
C TYR A 99 9.16 -0.89 1.15
N ILE A 100 7.88 -0.82 1.50
CA ILE A 100 6.82 -0.43 0.59
C ILE A 100 6.12 0.77 1.22
N CYS A 101 6.11 1.88 0.50
CA CYS A 101 5.38 3.08 0.87
C CYS A 101 4.29 3.32 -0.16
N SER A 102 3.06 3.45 0.29
CA SER A 102 1.91 3.65 -0.58
C SER A 102 1.04 4.78 -0.07
N GLY A 103 0.30 5.42 -0.97
CA GLY A 103 -0.60 6.48 -0.57
C GLY A 103 -1.69 6.75 -1.59
N ASN A 104 -2.74 7.38 -1.14
CA ASN A 104 -3.83 7.87 -1.96
C ASN A 104 -4.67 8.91 -1.21
N LEU A 105 -5.46 9.67 -1.95
CA LEU A 105 -6.47 10.52 -1.35
C LEU A 105 -7.64 9.68 -0.82
N ILE A 106 -8.11 10.07 0.35
CA ILE A 106 -9.34 9.52 0.98
C ILE A 106 -10.25 10.67 1.43
N GLU A 107 -11.54 10.42 1.50
CA GLU A 107 -12.48 11.38 2.09
C GLU A 107 -12.23 11.50 3.58
N LYS A 108 -12.37 12.70 4.12
CA LYS A 108 -12.21 12.96 5.56
C LYS A 108 -13.09 12.06 6.43
N ALA A 109 -14.32 11.81 5.99
CA ALA A 109 -15.26 10.96 6.72
C ALA A 109 -14.77 9.50 6.90
N ASP A 110 -13.85 9.03 6.04
CA ASP A 110 -13.29 7.68 6.12
C ASP A 110 -11.97 7.63 6.90
N ALA A 111 -11.32 8.78 7.10
CA ALA A 111 -10.00 8.86 7.70
C ALA A 111 -9.96 8.28 9.12
N ASP A 112 -10.90 8.69 9.98
CA ASP A 112 -10.96 8.24 11.38
C ASP A 112 -11.23 6.73 11.47
N LYS A 113 -12.09 6.21 10.60
CA LYS A 113 -12.40 4.78 10.56
C LYS A 113 -11.19 3.95 10.12
N LEU A 114 -10.43 4.45 9.14
CA LEU A 114 -9.20 3.80 8.68
C LEU A 114 -8.12 3.87 9.75
N ALA A 115 -7.94 5.03 10.40
CA ALA A 115 -7.00 5.22 11.50
C ALA A 115 -7.29 4.25 12.65
N ALA A 116 -8.52 4.23 13.16
CA ALA A 116 -8.92 3.33 14.24
C ALA A 116 -8.65 1.85 13.91
N ARG A 117 -8.82 1.47 12.64
CA ARG A 117 -8.54 0.11 12.19
C ARG A 117 -7.04 -0.19 12.21
N LEU A 118 -6.20 0.73 11.73
CA LEU A 118 -4.74 0.58 11.74
C LEU A 118 -4.22 0.56 13.19
N ASP A 119 -4.69 1.47 14.04
CA ASP A 119 -4.34 1.54 15.46
C ASP A 119 -4.69 0.26 16.23
N SER A 120 -5.74 -0.45 15.79
CA SER A 120 -6.10 -1.75 16.37
C SER A 120 -5.21 -2.91 15.92
N LEU A 121 -4.42 -2.74 14.85
CA LEU A 121 -3.54 -3.78 14.30
C LEU A 121 -2.07 -3.56 14.63
N ILE A 122 -1.61 -2.32 14.63
CA ILE A 122 -0.21 -1.96 14.82
C ILE A 122 0.41 -2.53 16.12
N PRO A 123 -0.27 -2.51 17.28
CA PRO A 123 0.30 -3.04 18.52
C PRO A 123 0.28 -4.57 18.64
N LEU A 124 -0.34 -5.28 17.68
CA LEU A 124 -0.48 -6.72 17.75
C LEU A 124 0.82 -7.43 17.33
N ASP A 125 1.19 -8.44 18.10
CA ASP A 125 2.27 -9.37 17.74
C ASP A 125 1.84 -10.36 16.64
N LYS A 126 2.78 -11.17 16.18
CA LYS A 126 2.55 -12.13 15.07
C LYS A 126 1.48 -13.18 15.40
N ASP A 127 1.41 -13.65 16.63
CA ASP A 127 0.44 -14.67 17.05
C ASP A 127 -0.97 -14.06 17.18
N GLN A 128 -1.05 -12.85 17.71
CA GLN A 128 -2.29 -12.07 17.80
C GLN A 128 -2.83 -11.74 16.40
N LEU A 129 -1.97 -11.33 15.47
CA LEU A 129 -2.34 -11.07 14.07
C LEU A 129 -2.81 -12.36 13.37
N LYS A 130 -2.14 -13.50 13.62
CA LYS A 130 -2.56 -14.81 13.10
C LYS A 130 -3.93 -15.24 13.62
N LYS A 131 -4.18 -15.03 14.91
CA LYS A 131 -5.47 -15.28 15.54
C LYS A 131 -6.56 -14.38 14.94
N ARG A 132 -6.28 -13.07 14.85
CA ARG A 132 -7.20 -12.07 14.27
C ARG A 132 -7.56 -12.40 12.83
N TYR A 133 -6.58 -12.83 12.04
CA TYR A 133 -6.79 -13.26 10.65
C TYR A 133 -7.75 -14.45 10.57
N LYS A 134 -7.53 -15.51 11.39
CA LYS A 134 -8.39 -16.69 11.43
C LYS A 134 -9.82 -16.36 11.90
N GLU A 135 -9.96 -15.48 12.87
CA GLU A 135 -11.27 -15.01 13.36
C GLU A 135 -12.02 -14.23 12.27
N GLN A 136 -11.30 -13.37 11.55
CA GLN A 136 -11.90 -12.58 10.49
C GLN A 136 -12.31 -13.41 9.28
N MET A 137 -11.54 -14.47 8.95
CA MET A 137 -11.92 -15.44 7.89
C MET A 137 -13.18 -16.22 8.17
N LYS A 138 -13.52 -16.43 9.46
CA LYS A 138 -14.71 -17.19 9.87
C LYS A 138 -15.99 -16.34 9.91
N LYS A 139 -15.86 -15.01 9.79
CA LYS A 139 -17.01 -14.13 9.76
C LYS A 139 -17.67 -14.23 8.39
N ASP A 140 -18.96 -14.54 8.39
CA ASP A 140 -19.77 -14.41 7.18
C ASP A 140 -19.71 -12.97 6.70
N LEU A 141 -19.29 -12.80 5.44
CA LEU A 141 -19.23 -11.48 4.86
C LEU A 141 -20.64 -11.02 4.48
N PRO A 142 -21.05 -9.80 4.86
CA PRO A 142 -22.24 -9.21 4.26
C PRO A 142 -22.10 -9.23 2.73
N PRO A 143 -23.20 -9.48 1.97
CA PRO A 143 -23.16 -9.55 0.51
C PRO A 143 -22.52 -8.35 -0.18
N ASP A 144 -22.61 -7.16 0.46
CA ASP A 144 -22.06 -5.90 -0.06
C ASP A 144 -20.66 -5.55 0.48
N SER A 145 -20.02 -6.45 1.23
CA SER A 145 -18.68 -6.16 1.74
C SER A 145 -17.64 -6.31 0.64
N THR A 146 -16.97 -5.23 0.30
CA THR A 146 -15.88 -5.17 -0.71
C THR A 146 -14.60 -5.92 -0.28
N GLY A 147 -14.69 -6.81 0.68
CA GLY A 147 -13.61 -7.65 1.19
C GLY A 147 -13.69 -7.83 2.71
N ALA A 148 -13.26 -8.99 3.19
CA ALA A 148 -13.30 -9.41 4.60
C ALA A 148 -12.47 -8.52 5.56
N GLY A 149 -11.91 -7.43 5.10
CA GLY A 149 -10.97 -6.64 5.89
C GLY A 149 -9.67 -7.39 6.23
N LEU A 150 -9.40 -8.45 5.52
CA LEU A 150 -8.22 -9.30 5.73
C LEU A 150 -6.94 -8.64 5.24
N GLY A 151 -7.01 -7.77 4.23
CA GLY A 151 -5.82 -7.21 3.58
C GLY A 151 -4.87 -6.49 4.52
N LEU A 152 -5.36 -5.58 5.36
CA LEU A 152 -4.50 -4.89 6.33
C LEU A 152 -3.91 -5.84 7.37
N ILE A 153 -4.66 -6.88 7.78
CA ILE A 153 -4.15 -7.91 8.71
C ILE A 153 -3.07 -8.74 8.01
N ASP A 154 -3.28 -9.08 6.75
CA ASP A 154 -2.31 -9.87 5.98
C ASP A 154 -1.02 -9.08 5.71
N ILE A 155 -1.11 -7.78 5.40
CA ILE A 155 0.04 -6.88 5.35
C ILE A 155 0.78 -6.89 6.69
N ALA A 156 0.08 -6.63 7.81
CA ALA A 156 0.70 -6.58 9.14
C ALA A 156 1.43 -7.89 9.51
N ARG A 157 0.89 -9.04 9.11
CA ARG A 157 1.52 -10.36 9.35
C ARG A 157 2.83 -10.56 8.59
N LYS A 158 2.95 -9.95 7.40
CA LYS A 158 4.11 -10.08 6.52
C LYS A 158 5.22 -9.06 6.82
N CYS A 159 4.89 -7.96 7.53
CA CYS A 159 5.87 -6.96 7.92
C CYS A 159 6.93 -7.52 8.86
N SER A 160 8.18 -7.11 8.71
CA SER A 160 9.28 -7.40 9.67
C SER A 160 9.19 -6.52 10.92
N LYS A 161 8.62 -5.31 10.78
CA LYS A 161 8.37 -4.34 11.85
C LYS A 161 6.91 -3.88 11.83
N PRO A 162 6.38 -3.31 12.93
CA PRO A 162 5.05 -2.69 12.92
C PRO A 162 4.94 -1.68 11.77
N MET A 163 3.84 -1.75 11.03
CA MET A 163 3.56 -0.78 9.97
C MET A 163 3.32 0.61 10.56
N THR A 164 3.65 1.64 9.78
CA THR A 164 3.38 3.03 10.14
C THR A 164 2.48 3.68 9.10
N TYR A 165 1.70 4.65 9.53
CA TYR A 165 0.85 5.42 8.62
C TYR A 165 0.84 6.90 8.97
N SER A 166 0.44 7.71 8.00
CA SER A 166 0.16 9.13 8.24
C SER A 166 -1.09 9.56 7.46
N MET A 167 -1.73 10.62 7.96
CA MET A 167 -2.85 11.27 7.31
C MET A 167 -2.59 12.77 7.25
N ARG A 168 -2.38 13.29 6.04
CA ARG A 168 -2.20 14.72 5.81
C ARG A 168 -3.49 15.34 5.31
N ASN A 169 -4.01 16.29 6.06
CA ASN A 169 -5.24 16.99 5.73
C ASN A 169 -5.06 17.85 4.44
N MET A 170 -5.97 17.73 3.50
CA MET A 170 -5.97 18.45 2.22
C MET A 170 -7.39 19.00 1.90
N HIS A 171 -7.89 19.91 2.74
CA HIS A 171 -9.24 20.47 2.71
C HIS A 171 -10.31 19.40 2.94
N ASP A 172 -11.07 19.01 1.92
CA ASP A 172 -12.15 18.01 2.03
C ASP A 172 -11.67 16.56 1.97
N LEU A 173 -10.40 16.37 1.62
CA LEU A 173 -9.73 15.08 1.52
C LEU A 173 -8.57 14.99 2.51
N SER A 174 -8.09 13.79 2.74
CA SER A 174 -6.82 13.51 3.42
C SER A 174 -5.93 12.68 2.51
N PHE A 175 -4.64 12.97 2.47
CA PHE A 175 -3.68 12.08 1.83
C PHE A 175 -3.23 11.05 2.85
N PHE A 176 -3.64 9.82 2.64
CA PHE A 176 -3.26 8.68 3.44
C PHE A 176 -1.95 8.09 2.93
N THR A 177 -1.04 7.78 3.83
CA THR A 177 0.21 7.07 3.53
C THR A 177 0.36 5.88 4.45
N LEU A 178 0.72 4.73 3.92
CA LEU A 178 1.09 3.52 4.66
C LEU A 178 2.50 3.11 4.30
N THR A 179 3.34 2.89 5.31
CA THR A 179 4.71 2.41 5.14
C THR A 179 4.90 1.10 5.89
N VAL A 180 5.47 0.13 5.22
CA VAL A 180 5.74 -1.21 5.75
C VAL A 180 7.18 -1.62 5.45
N MET A 181 7.78 -2.39 6.37
CA MET A 181 9.11 -3.01 6.22
C MET A 181 8.96 -4.52 6.05
N VAL A 182 9.79 -5.10 5.18
CA VAL A 182 9.79 -6.53 4.87
C VAL A 182 11.18 -7.12 5.14
#